data_8063628374b2f1b20389c380401d89c5
#
_entry.id   8063628374b2f1b20389c380401d89c5
#
_cell.length_a   1.000
_cell.length_b   1.000
_cell.length_c   1.000
_cell.angle_alpha   90.00
_cell.angle_beta   90.00
_cell.angle_gamma   90.00
#
_symmetry.space_group_name_H-M   'P 1'
#
loop_
_entity.id
_entity.type
_entity.pdbx_description
1 polymer ?
#
loop_
_entity_poly.entity_id
_entity_poly.type
_entity_poly.pdbx_seq_one_letter_code
_entity_poly.pdbx_strand_id
1 'polypeptide(L)'
;VNEINTENKEKVELNTTNTDKVELNTADKEKVELNLANEEKLELKTSAYIKSHKGLSDLATVIGSADFTSHEKRIELLDLLGGLTPLDVEGEQTLLQGLVEEGDAIILVCPIDSAAPKGRLILPQVQTIREILDYKGLALVCQTEELPSMINSLTHPPKMVICDSQAFDRVDELTPHTIPLTSFSILMARFKGKLQDLVAGVNAIKNLKPGSKVLISEGCTHRRQCDDIGTVKIPNLLKKQGHTDLQLEFTSGGAFPKDVSQYDLIIHCGACMLTRREVLRRIECAVVQGTPIVNYGVLIAALHGILERAISPFIDEIKG
;
A
#
# COMPACT_ATOMS: atom_id res chain seq x y z
N VAL A 1 36.45 -14.87 5.10
CA VAL A 1 36.39 -14.60 6.55
C VAL A 1 35.65 -13.31 6.71
N ASN A 2 34.50 -13.37 7.26
CA ASN A 2 33.60 -12.24 7.40
C ASN A 2 33.47 -11.87 8.87
N GLU A 3 33.66 -10.62 9.16
CA GLU A 3 33.57 -10.10 10.51
C GLU A 3 32.18 -9.54 10.76
N ILE A 4 31.58 -9.96 11.89
CA ILE A 4 30.43 -9.26 12.46
C ILE A 4 31.04 -8.14 13.30
N ASN A 5 30.80 -6.93 12.88
CA ASN A 5 31.29 -5.78 13.62
C ASN A 5 30.32 -5.46 14.75
N THR A 6 30.77 -5.67 16.00
CA THR A 6 29.96 -5.47 17.21
C THR A 6 30.56 -4.37 18.04
N GLU A 7 30.35 -3.12 17.69
CA GLU A 7 30.59 -2.01 18.59
C GLU A 7 29.28 -1.45 19.11
N ASN A 8 28.92 -1.84 20.32
CA ASN A 8 27.92 -1.27 21.25
C ASN A 8 26.45 -1.09 20.74
N LYS A 9 26.13 -1.43 19.51
CA LYS A 9 24.80 -1.69 18.94
C LYS A 9 25.03 -2.55 17.71
N GLU A 10 24.69 -3.80 17.80
CA GLU A 10 24.96 -4.76 16.74
C GLU A 10 24.17 -4.47 15.48
N LYS A 11 24.90 -4.20 14.39
CA LYS A 11 24.31 -4.07 13.04
C LYS A 11 24.58 -5.34 12.27
N VAL A 12 23.57 -5.91 11.63
CA VAL A 12 23.76 -7.00 10.67
C VAL A 12 23.35 -6.52 9.28
N GLU A 13 24.31 -6.38 8.39
CA GLU A 13 24.08 -6.17 6.96
C GLU A 13 24.46 -7.43 6.20
N LEU A 14 23.57 -7.94 5.36
CA LEU A 14 23.84 -9.07 4.50
C LEU A 14 24.20 -8.58 3.09
N ASN A 15 25.44 -8.82 2.67
CA ASN A 15 25.90 -8.55 1.32
C ASN A 15 25.78 -9.83 0.48
N THR A 16 24.88 -9.87 -0.50
CA THR A 16 24.53 -11.09 -1.24
C THR A 16 25.30 -11.29 -2.54
N THR A 17 26.00 -10.28 -3.02
CA THR A 17 26.92 -10.35 -4.17
C THR A 17 27.85 -9.16 -4.14
N ASN A 18 28.92 -9.17 -4.89
CA ASN A 18 30.02 -8.20 -4.89
C ASN A 18 29.67 -6.70 -4.71
N THR A 19 28.41 -6.32 -4.71
CA THR A 19 27.96 -4.92 -4.58
C THR A 19 26.65 -4.74 -3.80
N ASP A 20 25.90 -5.79 -3.49
CA ASP A 20 24.58 -5.64 -2.88
C ASP A 20 24.61 -5.88 -1.36
N LYS A 21 24.24 -4.86 -0.62
CA LYS A 21 24.08 -4.92 0.83
C LYS A 21 22.64 -5.27 1.18
N VAL A 22 22.44 -6.28 2.00
CA VAL A 22 21.14 -6.62 2.58
C VAL A 22 21.15 -6.21 4.04
N GLU A 23 20.31 -5.26 4.40
CA GLU A 23 20.13 -4.83 5.78
C GLU A 23 18.96 -5.61 6.41
N LEU A 24 19.24 -6.24 7.54
CA LEU A 24 18.22 -6.87 8.39
C LEU A 24 17.96 -5.95 9.60
N ASN A 25 16.75 -5.43 9.68
CA ASN A 25 16.27 -4.75 10.88
C ASN A 25 15.57 -5.77 11.78
N THR A 26 16.04 -5.91 13.00
CA THR A 26 15.35 -6.72 14.02
C THR A 26 14.23 -5.92 14.69
N ALA A 27 13.32 -6.62 15.38
CA ALA A 27 12.20 -6.01 16.10
C ALA A 27 12.62 -4.90 17.09
N ASP A 28 13.85 -4.98 17.60
CA ASP A 28 14.41 -4.01 18.54
C ASP A 28 15.16 -2.85 17.86
N LYS A 29 14.99 -2.66 16.54
CA LYS A 29 15.69 -1.66 15.72
C LYS A 29 17.22 -1.82 15.66
N GLU A 30 17.73 -2.99 15.96
CA GLU A 30 19.14 -3.31 15.83
C GLU A 30 19.43 -3.83 14.41
N LYS A 31 20.52 -3.32 13.80
CA LYS A 31 21.00 -3.77 12.49
C LYS A 31 22.16 -4.73 12.68
N VAL A 32 22.10 -5.88 12.05
CA VAL A 32 23.19 -6.85 11.99
C VAL A 32 23.83 -6.79 10.60
N GLU A 33 25.08 -6.34 10.53
CA GLU A 33 25.86 -6.31 9.27
C GLU A 33 26.65 -7.60 9.11
N LEU A 34 26.41 -8.29 7.98
CA LEU A 34 27.13 -9.47 7.55
C LEU A 34 27.92 -9.11 6.29
N ASN A 35 29.24 -9.00 6.41
CA ASN A 35 30.12 -8.75 5.28
C ASN A 35 30.57 -10.08 4.65
N LEU A 36 30.17 -10.31 3.41
CA LEU A 36 30.60 -11.42 2.59
C LEU A 36 31.82 -11.01 1.77
N ALA A 37 33.02 -11.23 2.29
CA ALA A 37 34.24 -11.03 1.50
C ALA A 37 34.61 -12.34 0.81
N ASN A 38 34.48 -12.33 -0.49
CA ASN A 38 34.78 -13.43 -1.43
C ASN A 38 33.81 -14.62 -1.43
N GLU A 39 33.44 -14.96 -2.62
CA GLU A 39 32.34 -15.79 -3.11
C GLU A 39 32.25 -17.23 -2.57
N GLU A 40 33.18 -17.70 -1.75
CA GLU A 40 33.27 -19.14 -1.48
C GLU A 40 32.94 -19.59 -0.06
N LYS A 41 33.02 -18.72 0.94
CA LYS A 41 32.72 -19.11 2.32
C LYS A 41 32.36 -17.95 3.22
N LEU A 42 31.18 -18.02 3.80
CA LEU A 42 30.73 -17.10 4.83
C LEU A 42 31.04 -17.67 6.21
N GLU A 43 31.93 -17.02 6.98
CA GLU A 43 32.14 -17.33 8.38
C GLU A 43 31.50 -16.22 9.23
N LEU A 44 30.56 -16.61 10.06
CA LEU A 44 29.90 -15.74 11.01
C LEU A 44 30.57 -15.82 12.36
N LYS A 45 31.10 -14.72 12.87
CA LYS A 45 31.42 -14.57 14.29
C LYS A 45 30.12 -14.27 15.03
N THR A 46 29.60 -15.25 15.74
CA THR A 46 28.36 -15.09 16.51
C THR A 46 28.63 -14.28 17.78
N SER A 47 27.91 -13.17 17.91
CA SER A 47 27.88 -12.39 19.15
C SER A 47 26.96 -13.04 20.21
N ALA A 48 26.99 -12.54 21.42
CA ALA A 48 26.07 -12.96 22.48
C ALA A 48 24.60 -12.72 22.09
N TYR A 49 24.33 -11.64 21.34
CA TYR A 49 23.02 -11.27 20.86
C TYR A 49 22.45 -12.30 19.85
N ILE A 50 23.25 -12.70 18.85
CA ILE A 50 22.85 -13.71 17.87
C ILE A 50 22.54 -15.05 18.57
N LYS A 51 23.32 -15.40 19.58
CA LYS A 51 23.10 -16.62 20.37
C LYS A 51 21.82 -16.59 21.21
N SER A 52 21.37 -15.40 21.62
CA SER A 52 20.13 -15.26 22.40
C SER A 52 18.87 -15.30 21.56
N HIS A 53 18.98 -15.09 20.23
CA HIS A 53 17.84 -15.05 19.29
C HIS A 53 17.88 -16.28 18.37
N LYS A 54 17.00 -17.25 18.62
CA LYS A 54 17.00 -18.54 17.92
C LYS A 54 17.04 -18.40 16.40
N GLY A 55 16.22 -17.51 15.82
CA GLY A 55 16.17 -17.28 14.37
C GLY A 55 17.50 -16.77 13.79
N LEU A 56 18.21 -15.87 14.50
CA LEU A 56 19.52 -15.37 14.08
C LEU A 56 20.61 -16.44 14.22
N SER A 57 20.50 -17.32 15.23
CA SER A 57 21.39 -18.45 15.38
C SER A 57 21.23 -19.45 14.22
N ASP A 58 20.00 -19.72 13.79
CA ASP A 58 19.71 -20.59 12.67
C ASP A 58 20.24 -19.98 11.36
N LEU A 59 20.04 -18.68 11.15
CA LEU A 59 20.62 -17.92 10.04
C LEU A 59 22.15 -17.99 10.03
N ALA A 60 22.80 -17.78 11.18
CA ALA A 60 24.23 -17.87 11.32
C ALA A 60 24.76 -19.26 10.94
N THR A 61 24.03 -20.33 11.32
CA THR A 61 24.39 -21.70 11.00
C THR A 61 24.27 -21.97 9.49
N VAL A 62 23.19 -21.54 8.86
CA VAL A 62 22.98 -21.72 7.42
C VAL A 62 24.03 -20.94 6.61
N ILE A 63 24.28 -19.68 6.95
CA ILE A 63 25.25 -18.85 6.26
C ILE A 63 26.68 -19.39 6.48
N GLY A 64 27.04 -19.79 7.69
CA GLY A 64 28.37 -20.33 8.02
C GLY A 64 28.73 -21.62 7.31
N SER A 65 27.73 -22.38 6.82
CA SER A 65 27.91 -23.65 6.11
C SER A 65 27.63 -23.58 4.60
N ALA A 66 27.22 -22.41 4.08
CA ALA A 66 26.64 -22.33 2.75
C ALA A 66 27.65 -22.00 1.65
N ASP A 67 27.57 -22.78 0.59
CA ASP A 67 28.05 -22.42 -0.74
C ASP A 67 26.89 -21.74 -1.48
N PHE A 68 26.94 -20.40 -1.62
CA PHE A 68 25.90 -19.61 -2.27
C PHE A 68 25.84 -19.74 -3.78
N THR A 69 26.69 -20.55 -4.37
CA THR A 69 26.59 -20.94 -5.79
C THR A 69 25.43 -21.92 -6.00
N SER A 70 25.05 -22.67 -4.97
CA SER A 70 23.93 -23.61 -4.99
C SER A 70 22.58 -22.88 -4.96
N HIS A 71 21.70 -23.22 -5.92
CA HIS A 71 20.33 -22.69 -5.99
C HIS A 71 19.50 -23.08 -4.74
N GLU A 72 19.67 -24.31 -4.26
CA GLU A 72 18.97 -24.84 -3.07
C GLU A 72 19.31 -24.04 -1.82
N LYS A 73 20.60 -23.74 -1.62
CA LYS A 73 21.06 -22.94 -0.46
C LYS A 73 20.59 -21.50 -0.50
N ARG A 74 20.41 -20.92 -1.68
CA ARG A 74 19.79 -19.60 -1.82
C ARG A 74 18.33 -19.61 -1.42
N ILE A 75 17.57 -20.65 -1.80
CA ILE A 75 16.16 -20.80 -1.38
C ILE A 75 16.09 -20.98 0.13
N GLU A 76 16.90 -21.87 0.73
CA GLU A 76 16.94 -22.10 2.16
C GLU A 76 17.23 -20.80 2.94
N LEU A 77 18.17 -19.98 2.45
CA LEU A 77 18.45 -18.66 3.01
C LEU A 77 17.26 -17.70 2.89
N LEU A 78 16.61 -17.67 1.72
CA LEU A 78 15.43 -16.81 1.51
C LEU A 78 14.25 -17.22 2.40
N ASP A 79 14.03 -18.51 2.60
CA ASP A 79 12.99 -19.03 3.50
C ASP A 79 13.33 -18.67 4.96
N LEU A 80 14.60 -18.79 5.34
CA LEU A 80 15.05 -18.42 6.67
C LEU A 80 14.93 -16.92 6.91
N LEU A 81 15.33 -16.08 5.94
CA LEU A 81 15.16 -14.62 5.98
C LEU A 81 13.68 -14.24 6.02
N GLY A 82 12.82 -14.97 5.28
CA GLY A 82 11.37 -14.81 5.34
C GLY A 82 10.79 -15.09 6.72
N GLY A 83 11.33 -16.07 7.43
CA GLY A 83 10.95 -16.40 8.81
C GLY A 83 11.50 -15.42 9.87
N LEU A 84 12.56 -14.68 9.55
CA LEU A 84 13.16 -13.67 10.42
C LEU A 84 12.56 -12.27 10.19
N THR A 85 11.94 -12.02 9.02
CA THR A 85 11.12 -10.83 8.89
C THR A 85 10.02 -10.95 9.93
N PRO A 86 9.84 -9.96 10.83
CA PRO A 86 8.69 -9.98 11.72
C PRO A 86 7.47 -10.18 10.84
N LEU A 87 6.78 -11.28 10.97
CA LEU A 87 5.36 -11.36 10.69
C LEU A 87 4.84 -10.13 11.41
N ASP A 88 4.21 -9.19 10.72
CA ASP A 88 3.69 -7.96 11.31
C ASP A 88 3.11 -8.33 12.67
N VAL A 89 3.85 -8.01 13.76
CA VAL A 89 3.49 -8.39 15.14
C VAL A 89 2.33 -7.54 15.63
N GLU A 90 2.00 -6.48 14.89
CA GLU A 90 0.69 -5.86 14.90
C GLU A 90 -0.24 -6.84 14.19
N GLY A 91 -1.12 -7.48 14.98
CA GLY A 91 -2.05 -8.52 14.53
C GLY A 91 -2.63 -8.20 13.17
N GLU A 92 -2.75 -9.18 12.27
CA GLU A 92 -3.08 -9.02 10.86
C GLU A 92 -4.11 -7.92 10.66
N GLN A 93 -3.61 -6.71 10.33
CA GLN A 93 -4.49 -5.59 10.04
C GLN A 93 -5.33 -5.99 8.82
N THR A 94 -6.63 -6.10 9.01
CA THR A 94 -7.54 -6.45 7.94
C THR A 94 -8.14 -5.19 7.29
N LEU A 95 -8.66 -5.34 6.08
CA LEU A 95 -9.17 -4.23 5.27
C LEU A 95 -10.31 -3.46 5.99
N LEU A 96 -11.20 -4.22 6.68
CA LEU A 96 -12.40 -3.71 7.35
C LEU A 96 -12.32 -3.76 8.88
N GLN A 97 -11.13 -3.97 9.45
CA GLN A 97 -10.94 -4.03 10.89
C GLN A 97 -11.53 -2.79 11.59
N GLY A 98 -12.39 -3.01 12.56
CA GLY A 98 -13.05 -1.95 13.33
C GLY A 98 -14.16 -1.19 12.58
N LEU A 99 -14.47 -1.57 11.34
CA LEU A 99 -15.50 -0.92 10.53
C LEU A 99 -16.77 -1.76 10.40
N VAL A 100 -16.66 -3.07 10.50
CA VAL A 100 -17.75 -4.03 10.26
C VAL A 100 -17.88 -4.99 11.44
N GLU A 101 -19.11 -5.22 11.88
CA GLU A 101 -19.50 -6.16 12.91
C GLU A 101 -20.46 -7.22 12.35
N GLU A 102 -20.69 -8.29 13.12
CA GLU A 102 -21.63 -9.35 12.75
C GLU A 102 -23.04 -8.79 12.51
N GLY A 103 -23.61 -9.10 11.35
CA GLY A 103 -24.94 -8.65 10.93
C GLY A 103 -24.99 -7.29 10.24
N ASP A 104 -23.89 -6.53 10.18
CA ASP A 104 -23.85 -5.27 9.44
C ASP A 104 -24.09 -5.48 7.95
N ALA A 105 -24.93 -4.64 7.36
CA ALA A 105 -25.16 -4.60 5.92
C ALA A 105 -24.25 -3.55 5.25
N ILE A 106 -23.42 -3.98 4.31
CA ILE A 106 -22.49 -3.12 3.58
C ILE A 106 -22.87 -3.16 2.09
N ILE A 107 -23.11 -1.99 1.50
CA ILE A 107 -23.35 -1.89 0.06
C ILE A 107 -22.04 -1.61 -0.67
N LEU A 108 -21.74 -2.45 -1.65
CA LEU A 108 -20.57 -2.35 -2.51
C LEU A 108 -21.01 -1.90 -3.90
N VAL A 109 -20.66 -0.68 -4.29
CA VAL A 109 -20.96 -0.16 -5.62
C VAL A 109 -19.80 -0.47 -6.55
N CYS A 110 -20.03 -1.42 -7.46
CA CYS A 110 -19.05 -1.96 -8.39
C CYS A 110 -19.46 -1.66 -9.83
N PRO A 111 -19.06 -0.51 -10.40
CA PRO A 111 -19.30 -0.22 -11.80
C PRO A 111 -18.67 -1.31 -12.70
N ILE A 112 -19.27 -1.55 -13.85
CA ILE A 112 -18.67 -2.43 -14.85
C ILE A 112 -17.47 -1.71 -15.47
N ASP A 113 -16.29 -2.11 -15.06
CA ASP A 113 -15.04 -1.59 -15.59
C ASP A 113 -14.64 -2.37 -16.87
N SER A 114 -14.48 -1.66 -17.97
CA SER A 114 -14.04 -2.24 -19.25
C SER A 114 -12.59 -2.77 -19.18
N ALA A 115 -11.81 -2.30 -18.22
CA ALA A 115 -10.43 -2.77 -17.97
C ALA A 115 -10.41 -4.10 -17.20
N ALA A 116 -11.48 -4.43 -16.48
CA ALA A 116 -11.58 -5.70 -15.80
C ALA A 116 -11.90 -6.84 -16.79
N PRO A 117 -11.31 -8.04 -16.64
CA PRO A 117 -11.69 -9.17 -17.46
C PRO A 117 -13.19 -9.47 -17.33
N LYS A 118 -13.86 -9.72 -18.46
CA LYS A 118 -15.29 -10.03 -18.48
C LYS A 118 -15.64 -11.15 -17.49
N GLY A 119 -16.68 -10.92 -16.68
CA GLY A 119 -17.15 -11.87 -15.68
C GLY A 119 -16.34 -11.90 -14.38
N ARG A 120 -15.47 -10.91 -14.14
CA ARG A 120 -14.67 -10.82 -12.92
C ARG A 120 -14.82 -9.46 -12.23
N LEU A 121 -14.76 -9.49 -10.92
CA LEU A 121 -14.54 -8.31 -10.10
C LEU A 121 -13.03 -8.07 -9.94
N ILE A 122 -12.62 -6.84 -9.65
CA ILE A 122 -11.24 -6.52 -9.37
C ILE A 122 -10.85 -6.94 -7.93
N LEU A 123 -9.57 -7.12 -7.69
CA LEU A 123 -9.06 -7.67 -6.42
C LEU A 123 -9.58 -6.92 -5.17
N PRO A 124 -9.58 -5.58 -5.08
CA PRO A 124 -10.11 -4.90 -3.90
C PRO A 124 -11.58 -5.20 -3.63
N GLN A 125 -12.41 -5.32 -4.67
CA GLN A 125 -13.82 -5.66 -4.54
C GLN A 125 -14.00 -7.08 -3.98
N VAL A 126 -13.27 -8.05 -4.52
CA VAL A 126 -13.32 -9.46 -4.05
C VAL A 126 -12.83 -9.58 -2.61
N GLN A 127 -11.73 -8.90 -2.26
CA GLN A 127 -11.20 -8.90 -0.89
C GLN A 127 -12.19 -8.30 0.10
N THR A 128 -12.80 -7.17 -0.25
CA THR A 128 -13.81 -6.52 0.61
C THR A 128 -15.04 -7.42 0.82
N ILE A 129 -15.56 -8.03 -0.25
CA ILE A 129 -16.69 -8.99 -0.13
C ILE A 129 -16.31 -10.13 0.80
N ARG A 130 -15.15 -10.75 0.58
CA ARG A 130 -14.70 -11.88 1.39
C ARG A 130 -14.57 -11.51 2.86
N GLU A 131 -14.00 -10.36 3.16
CA GLU A 131 -13.80 -9.95 4.53
C GLU A 131 -15.11 -9.58 5.24
N ILE A 132 -16.09 -8.98 4.54
CA ILE A 132 -17.44 -8.80 5.11
C ILE A 132 -18.04 -10.15 5.53
N LEU A 133 -17.87 -11.19 4.73
CA LEU A 133 -18.36 -12.53 5.05
C LEU A 133 -17.59 -13.15 6.23
N ASP A 134 -16.29 -12.90 6.34
CA ASP A 134 -15.49 -13.37 7.47
C ASP A 134 -15.93 -12.72 8.80
N TYR A 135 -16.40 -11.47 8.76
CA TYR A 135 -17.07 -10.78 9.90
C TYR A 135 -18.53 -11.18 10.06
N LYS A 136 -19.08 -12.12 9.28
CA LYS A 136 -20.49 -12.51 9.25
C LYS A 136 -21.45 -11.35 8.93
N GLY A 137 -20.96 -10.35 8.21
CA GLY A 137 -21.75 -9.25 7.66
C GLY A 137 -22.48 -9.63 6.38
N LEU A 138 -23.30 -8.73 5.90
CA LEU A 138 -24.08 -8.87 4.66
C LEU A 138 -23.43 -8.01 3.55
N ALA A 139 -22.86 -8.65 2.54
CA ALA A 139 -22.30 -7.98 1.37
C ALA A 139 -23.37 -7.83 0.29
N LEU A 140 -23.79 -6.60 0.01
CA LEU A 140 -24.77 -6.25 -1.01
C LEU A 140 -24.05 -5.56 -2.18
N VAL A 141 -24.13 -6.11 -3.38
CA VAL A 141 -23.38 -5.61 -4.54
C VAL A 141 -24.33 -5.08 -5.59
N CYS A 142 -24.11 -3.87 -6.08
CA CYS A 142 -24.87 -3.25 -7.15
C CYS A 142 -23.99 -2.37 -8.04
N GLN A 143 -24.52 -1.94 -9.16
CA GLN A 143 -23.94 -0.85 -9.95
C GLN A 143 -24.41 0.51 -9.42
N THR A 144 -23.89 1.58 -9.98
CA THR A 144 -24.12 2.94 -9.47
C THR A 144 -25.61 3.34 -9.50
N GLU A 145 -26.30 3.08 -10.59
CA GLU A 145 -27.70 3.53 -10.75
C GLU A 145 -28.72 2.71 -9.96
N GLU A 146 -28.38 1.48 -9.57
CA GLU A 146 -29.21 0.63 -8.73
C GLU A 146 -29.06 0.94 -7.22
N LEU A 147 -28.08 1.77 -6.82
CA LEU A 147 -27.82 2.09 -5.43
C LEU A 147 -29.05 2.63 -4.67
N PRO A 148 -29.84 3.59 -5.19
CA PRO A 148 -31.04 4.06 -4.47
C PRO A 148 -32.07 2.96 -4.22
N SER A 149 -32.28 2.09 -5.21
CA SER A 149 -33.19 0.95 -5.07
C SER A 149 -32.69 -0.05 -4.05
N MET A 150 -31.38 -0.31 -4.02
CA MET A 150 -30.74 -1.19 -3.03
C MET A 150 -30.93 -0.62 -1.62
N ILE A 151 -30.62 0.66 -1.39
CA ILE A 151 -30.82 1.31 -0.07
C ILE A 151 -32.26 1.22 0.38
N ASN A 152 -33.21 1.51 -0.51
CA ASN A 152 -34.66 1.51 -0.21
C ASN A 152 -35.22 0.09 0.02
N SER A 153 -34.54 -0.95 -0.43
CA SER A 153 -34.96 -2.35 -0.20
C SER A 153 -34.59 -2.87 1.18
N LEU A 154 -33.73 -2.17 1.91
CA LEU A 154 -33.29 -2.59 3.23
C LEU A 154 -34.27 -2.14 4.33
N THR A 155 -34.50 -3.01 5.30
CA THR A 155 -35.33 -2.69 6.46
C THR A 155 -34.65 -1.65 7.40
N HIS A 156 -33.32 -1.67 7.41
CA HIS A 156 -32.48 -0.75 8.18
C HIS A 156 -31.43 -0.12 7.26
N PRO A 157 -30.99 1.11 7.52
CA PRO A 157 -29.90 1.71 6.74
C PRO A 157 -28.66 0.83 6.76
N PRO A 158 -27.90 0.75 5.64
CA PRO A 158 -26.65 0.03 5.65
C PRO A 158 -25.63 0.74 6.56
N LYS A 159 -24.69 -0.03 7.11
CA LYS A 159 -23.61 0.51 7.95
C LYS A 159 -22.75 1.51 7.17
N MET A 160 -22.45 1.19 5.90
CA MET A 160 -21.73 2.07 4.99
C MET A 160 -21.93 1.65 3.53
N VAL A 161 -21.58 2.59 2.64
CA VAL A 161 -21.42 2.35 1.20
C VAL A 161 -19.94 2.42 0.85
N ILE A 162 -19.45 1.45 0.10
CA ILE A 162 -18.08 1.38 -0.42
C ILE A 162 -18.15 1.34 -1.94
N CYS A 163 -17.52 2.29 -2.63
CA CYS A 163 -17.60 2.37 -4.08
C CYS A 163 -16.23 2.36 -4.76
N ASP A 164 -16.25 2.18 -6.07
CA ASP A 164 -15.07 2.50 -6.87
C ASP A 164 -14.86 4.02 -6.90
N SER A 165 -13.63 4.48 -6.72
CA SER A 165 -13.31 5.91 -6.69
C SER A 165 -13.69 6.64 -7.98
N GLN A 166 -13.82 5.94 -9.10
CA GLN A 166 -14.25 6.51 -10.37
C GLN A 166 -15.72 6.94 -10.37
N ALA A 167 -16.53 6.36 -9.49
CA ALA A 167 -17.96 6.64 -9.37
C ALA A 167 -18.29 7.54 -8.17
N PHE A 168 -17.28 8.10 -7.49
CA PHE A 168 -17.46 8.84 -6.25
C PHE A 168 -18.46 9.98 -6.35
N ASP A 169 -18.39 10.81 -7.38
CA ASP A 169 -19.28 11.93 -7.62
C ASP A 169 -20.74 11.47 -7.66
N ARG A 170 -21.02 10.49 -8.50
CA ARG A 170 -22.37 9.98 -8.67
C ARG A 170 -22.89 9.19 -7.46
N VAL A 171 -22.02 8.41 -6.82
CA VAL A 171 -22.39 7.65 -5.61
C VAL A 171 -22.64 8.59 -4.43
N ASP A 172 -21.89 9.68 -4.31
CA ASP A 172 -22.10 10.71 -3.29
C ASP A 172 -23.48 11.36 -3.42
N GLU A 173 -23.87 11.73 -4.65
CA GLU A 173 -25.21 12.28 -4.95
C GLU A 173 -26.35 11.32 -4.58
N LEU A 174 -26.14 10.01 -4.83
CA LEU A 174 -27.17 8.98 -4.64
C LEU A 174 -27.23 8.43 -3.21
N THR A 175 -26.21 8.71 -2.39
CA THR A 175 -26.11 8.17 -1.03
C THR A 175 -26.56 9.24 0.00
N PRO A 176 -27.58 9.00 0.81
CA PRO A 176 -27.95 9.89 1.90
C PRO A 176 -26.75 10.24 2.78
N HIS A 177 -26.62 11.51 3.20
CA HIS A 177 -25.50 11.96 4.03
C HIS A 177 -25.41 11.29 5.41
N THR A 178 -26.49 10.66 5.86
CA THR A 178 -26.53 9.89 7.10
C THR A 178 -25.82 8.53 7.00
N ILE A 179 -25.55 8.07 5.77
CA ILE A 179 -24.86 6.81 5.52
C ILE A 179 -23.39 7.12 5.23
N PRO A 180 -22.45 6.54 5.99
CA PRO A 180 -21.01 6.66 5.72
C PRO A 180 -20.66 6.16 4.31
N LEU A 181 -19.75 6.88 3.65
CA LEU A 181 -19.30 6.58 2.28
C LEU A 181 -17.78 6.56 2.23
N THR A 182 -17.23 5.53 1.61
CA THR A 182 -15.78 5.46 1.32
C THR A 182 -15.54 4.74 0.00
N SER A 183 -14.28 4.51 -0.37
CA SER A 183 -13.93 3.76 -1.58
C SER A 183 -12.99 2.60 -1.32
N PHE A 184 -13.01 1.61 -2.24
CA PHE A 184 -12.05 0.52 -2.24
C PHE A 184 -10.60 1.02 -2.23
N SER A 185 -10.31 2.10 -2.93
CA SER A 185 -8.96 2.67 -3.00
C SER A 185 -8.53 3.30 -1.67
N ILE A 186 -9.43 3.93 -0.92
CA ILE A 186 -9.15 4.47 0.42
C ILE A 186 -8.99 3.33 1.43
N LEU A 187 -9.82 2.30 1.36
CA LEU A 187 -9.64 1.08 2.17
C LEU A 187 -8.28 0.43 1.93
N MET A 188 -7.86 0.31 0.68
CA MET A 188 -6.54 -0.23 0.34
C MET A 188 -5.40 0.68 0.84
N ALA A 189 -5.58 2.01 0.81
CA ALA A 189 -4.62 2.97 1.36
C ALA A 189 -4.45 2.80 2.88
N ARG A 190 -5.55 2.56 3.60
CA ARG A 190 -5.53 2.24 5.03
C ARG A 190 -4.86 0.88 5.29
N PHE A 191 -5.27 -0.14 4.56
CA PHE A 191 -4.82 -1.52 4.74
C PHE A 191 -3.34 -1.71 4.46
N LYS A 192 -2.82 -1.13 3.37
CA LYS A 192 -1.44 -1.33 2.91
C LYS A 192 -0.50 -0.17 3.22
N GLY A 193 -1.05 0.99 3.54
CA GLY A 193 -0.26 2.20 3.72
C GLY A 193 -0.43 2.83 5.10
N LYS A 194 -0.09 4.11 5.16
CA LYS A 194 -0.36 5.02 6.26
C LYS A 194 -1.36 6.07 5.76
N LEU A 195 -2.65 5.88 6.08
CA LEU A 195 -3.72 6.73 5.55
C LEU A 195 -3.51 8.20 5.93
N GLN A 196 -2.99 8.46 7.13
CA GLN A 196 -2.67 9.80 7.61
C GLN A 196 -1.71 10.55 6.66
N ASP A 197 -0.61 9.91 6.26
CA ASP A 197 0.38 10.52 5.35
C ASP A 197 -0.23 10.79 3.97
N LEU A 198 -1.04 9.87 3.48
CA LEU A 198 -1.71 9.98 2.18
C LEU A 198 -2.79 11.07 2.16
N VAL A 199 -3.49 11.28 3.27
CA VAL A 199 -4.46 12.38 3.44
C VAL A 199 -3.73 13.71 3.58
N ALA A 200 -2.63 13.76 4.32
CA ALA A 200 -1.81 14.97 4.46
C ALA A 200 -1.27 15.46 3.11
N GLY A 201 -0.94 14.53 2.20
CA GLY A 201 -0.48 14.83 0.85
C GLY A 201 -1.45 15.64 0.00
N VAL A 202 -2.76 15.61 0.32
CA VAL A 202 -3.80 16.42 -0.38
C VAL A 202 -3.51 17.92 -0.33
N ASN A 203 -2.92 18.40 0.76
CA ASN A 203 -2.61 19.83 0.90
C ASN A 203 -1.64 20.33 -0.17
N ALA A 204 -0.81 19.48 -0.73
CA ALA A 204 0.12 19.84 -1.78
C ALA A 204 -0.58 20.18 -3.11
N ILE A 205 -1.79 19.64 -3.36
CA ILE A 205 -2.54 19.88 -4.60
C ILE A 205 -2.80 21.39 -4.76
N LYS A 206 -3.18 22.07 -3.68
CA LYS A 206 -3.46 23.51 -3.69
C LYS A 206 -2.23 24.37 -3.99
N ASN A 207 -1.04 23.80 -3.80
CA ASN A 207 0.24 24.49 -3.98
C ASN A 207 0.88 24.22 -5.35
N LEU A 208 0.30 23.34 -6.17
CA LEU A 208 0.79 23.06 -7.52
C LEU A 208 0.70 24.30 -8.40
N LYS A 209 1.80 24.61 -9.08
CA LYS A 209 1.96 25.75 -9.98
C LYS A 209 2.18 25.28 -11.41
N PRO A 210 2.02 26.15 -12.42
CA PRO A 210 2.48 25.84 -13.76
C PRO A 210 3.95 25.39 -13.75
N GLY A 211 4.23 24.26 -14.38
CA GLY A 211 5.56 23.65 -14.39
C GLY A 211 5.87 22.71 -13.23
N SER A 212 4.99 22.59 -12.21
CA SER A 212 5.17 21.62 -11.13
C SER A 212 5.30 20.19 -11.67
N LYS A 213 6.25 19.44 -11.09
CA LYS A 213 6.50 18.05 -11.46
C LYS A 213 5.67 17.10 -10.60
N VAL A 214 4.86 16.29 -11.25
CA VAL A 214 3.99 15.31 -10.56
C VAL A 214 4.31 13.90 -11.05
N LEU A 215 4.65 13.02 -10.12
CA LEU A 215 4.85 11.60 -10.41
C LEU A 215 3.54 10.84 -10.23
N ILE A 216 3.04 10.18 -11.27
CA ILE A 216 1.93 9.25 -11.20
C ILE A 216 2.49 7.84 -11.20
N SER A 217 2.40 7.14 -10.05
CA SER A 217 3.03 5.84 -9.83
C SER A 217 2.00 4.73 -9.68
N GLU A 218 2.03 3.78 -10.60
CA GLU A 218 1.18 2.59 -10.58
C GLU A 218 1.95 1.38 -10.05
N GLY A 219 1.32 0.61 -9.18
CA GLY A 219 1.90 -0.60 -8.60
C GLY A 219 1.81 -1.85 -9.48
N CYS A 220 1.13 -1.78 -10.60
CA CYS A 220 0.93 -2.91 -11.51
C CYS A 220 1.28 -2.54 -12.96
N THR A 221 1.38 -3.57 -13.81
CA THR A 221 1.69 -3.44 -15.24
C THR A 221 0.49 -3.88 -16.08
N HIS A 222 -0.73 -3.50 -15.66
CA HIS A 222 -1.93 -3.81 -16.44
C HIS A 222 -1.92 -3.08 -17.79
N ARG A 223 -2.65 -3.64 -18.75
CA ARG A 223 -2.79 -3.01 -20.07
C ARG A 223 -3.58 -1.71 -19.93
N ARG A 224 -2.95 -0.58 -20.22
CA ARG A 224 -3.60 0.74 -20.26
C ARG A 224 -4.69 0.77 -21.32
N GLN A 225 -5.83 1.32 -20.96
CA GLN A 225 -6.97 1.53 -21.86
C GLN A 225 -7.21 3.02 -22.11
N CYS A 226 -8.13 3.34 -23.03
CA CYS A 226 -8.47 4.72 -23.39
C CYS A 226 -8.93 5.56 -22.18
N ASP A 227 -9.52 4.91 -21.16
CA ASP A 227 -10.07 5.54 -19.94
C ASP A 227 -9.28 5.22 -18.69
N ASP A 228 -7.98 5.00 -18.82
CA ASP A 228 -7.11 4.66 -17.71
C ASP A 228 -7.12 5.74 -16.63
N ILE A 229 -7.18 5.32 -15.35
CA ILE A 229 -7.32 6.24 -14.22
C ILE A 229 -6.09 7.13 -14.11
N GLY A 230 -4.89 6.54 -14.12
CA GLY A 230 -3.64 7.25 -13.90
C GLY A 230 -3.23 8.15 -15.04
N THR A 231 -3.34 7.66 -16.28
CA THR A 231 -2.82 8.37 -17.46
C THR A 231 -3.83 9.29 -18.13
N VAL A 232 -5.14 9.10 -17.86
CA VAL A 232 -6.21 9.88 -18.52
C VAL A 232 -7.10 10.60 -17.51
N LYS A 233 -7.73 9.89 -16.59
CA LYS A 233 -8.76 10.49 -15.71
C LYS A 233 -8.16 11.47 -14.71
N ILE A 234 -7.11 11.10 -13.99
CA ILE A 234 -6.45 11.98 -13.01
C ILE A 234 -5.87 13.24 -13.66
N PRO A 235 -5.10 13.16 -14.77
CA PRO A 235 -4.67 14.36 -15.50
C PRO A 235 -5.82 15.27 -15.91
N ASN A 236 -6.93 14.71 -16.39
CA ASN A 236 -8.11 15.49 -16.78
C ASN A 236 -8.80 16.15 -15.57
N LEU A 237 -8.89 15.45 -14.43
CA LEU A 237 -9.44 16.02 -13.19
C LEU A 237 -8.57 17.17 -12.68
N LEU A 238 -7.25 17.01 -12.67
CA LEU A 238 -6.32 18.10 -12.30
C LEU A 238 -6.48 19.31 -13.22
N LYS A 239 -6.58 19.10 -14.53
CA LYS A 239 -6.84 20.19 -15.48
C LYS A 239 -8.17 20.89 -15.22
N LYS A 240 -9.25 20.17 -14.91
CA LYS A 240 -10.54 20.76 -14.56
C LYS A 240 -10.49 21.64 -13.31
N GLN A 241 -9.57 21.33 -12.38
CA GLN A 241 -9.32 22.12 -11.18
C GLN A 241 -8.33 23.28 -11.39
N GLY A 242 -7.93 23.56 -12.64
CA GLY A 242 -7.06 24.68 -13.00
C GLY A 242 -5.57 24.35 -13.10
N HIS A 243 -5.16 23.12 -12.86
CA HIS A 243 -3.75 22.69 -12.96
C HIS A 243 -3.45 22.24 -14.40
N THR A 244 -3.23 23.18 -15.33
CA THR A 244 -3.13 22.91 -16.78
C THR A 244 -1.73 22.55 -17.25
N ASP A 245 -0.69 23.13 -16.64
CA ASP A 245 0.69 23.05 -17.13
C ASP A 245 1.60 22.24 -16.19
N LEU A 246 1.14 21.05 -15.76
CA LEU A 246 1.93 20.16 -14.93
C LEU A 246 2.86 19.30 -15.79
N GLN A 247 4.07 19.06 -15.28
CA GLN A 247 4.99 18.07 -15.83
C GLN A 247 4.68 16.70 -15.23
N LEU A 248 3.95 15.86 -15.97
CA LEU A 248 3.52 14.56 -15.52
C LEU A 248 4.53 13.48 -15.91
N GLU A 249 5.07 12.77 -14.94
CA GLU A 249 5.89 11.57 -15.13
C GLU A 249 5.12 10.33 -14.65
N PHE A 250 5.34 9.21 -15.33
CA PHE A 250 4.59 7.98 -15.07
C PHE A 250 5.54 6.81 -14.80
N THR A 251 5.27 6.07 -13.74
CA THR A 251 5.95 4.80 -13.45
C THR A 251 4.94 3.67 -13.25
N SER A 252 5.37 2.42 -13.50
CA SER A 252 4.52 1.24 -13.33
C SER A 252 5.29 0.05 -12.78
N GLY A 253 4.57 -0.84 -12.09
CA GLY A 253 5.15 -2.04 -11.48
C GLY A 253 6.16 -1.71 -10.38
N GLY A 254 7.33 -2.32 -10.46
CA GLY A 254 8.44 -2.11 -9.51
C GLY A 254 9.23 -0.81 -9.71
N ALA A 255 8.99 -0.07 -10.79
CA ALA A 255 9.77 1.12 -11.16
C ALA A 255 9.36 2.36 -10.33
N PHE A 256 9.73 2.38 -9.06
CA PHE A 256 9.56 3.55 -8.20
C PHE A 256 10.93 4.23 -7.99
N PRO A 257 11.08 5.56 -8.27
CA PRO A 257 12.36 6.25 -8.15
C PRO A 257 12.92 6.19 -6.72
N LYS A 258 14.25 6.07 -6.59
CA LYS A 258 14.93 6.18 -5.29
C LYS A 258 14.99 7.63 -4.80
N ASP A 259 15.20 8.56 -5.73
CA ASP A 259 15.16 9.99 -5.48
C ASP A 259 13.85 10.57 -5.99
N VAL A 260 13.01 10.99 -5.07
CA VAL A 260 11.69 11.60 -5.35
C VAL A 260 11.64 13.08 -4.96
N SER A 261 12.73 13.64 -4.45
CA SER A 261 12.81 15.03 -3.98
C SER A 261 12.55 16.07 -5.08
N GLN A 262 12.69 15.67 -6.34
CA GLN A 262 12.41 16.53 -7.49
C GLN A 262 10.93 16.71 -7.80
N TYR A 263 10.01 15.96 -7.18
CA TYR A 263 8.58 16.02 -7.44
C TYR A 263 7.86 16.88 -6.39
N ASP A 264 6.94 17.72 -6.85
CA ASP A 264 6.07 18.53 -6.00
C ASP A 264 4.91 17.70 -5.42
N LEU A 265 4.57 16.57 -6.06
CA LEU A 265 3.55 15.64 -5.61
C LEU A 265 3.77 14.25 -6.22
N ILE A 266 3.56 13.21 -5.42
CA ILE A 266 3.44 11.84 -5.89
C ILE A 266 1.98 11.40 -5.80
N ILE A 267 1.42 10.90 -6.90
CA ILE A 267 0.08 10.31 -6.95
C ILE A 267 0.24 8.81 -7.14
N HIS A 268 -0.01 8.05 -6.08
CA HIS A 268 0.15 6.58 -6.08
C HIS A 268 -1.20 5.89 -6.31
N CYS A 269 -1.23 4.81 -7.08
CA CYS A 269 -2.46 4.02 -7.27
C CYS A 269 -2.89 3.32 -5.98
N GLY A 270 -4.05 2.61 -6.00
CA GLY A 270 -4.56 1.81 -4.88
C GLY A 270 -3.68 0.65 -4.44
N ALA A 271 -2.59 0.36 -5.15
CA ALA A 271 -1.58 -0.63 -4.80
C ALA A 271 -2.10 -2.06 -4.57
N CYS A 272 -3.22 -2.43 -5.20
CA CYS A 272 -3.87 -3.74 -4.99
C CYS A 272 -2.92 -4.93 -5.26
N MET A 273 -1.98 -4.79 -6.21
CA MET A 273 -1.02 -5.83 -6.58
C MET A 273 0.33 -5.74 -5.84
N LEU A 274 0.58 -4.67 -5.09
CA LEU A 274 1.80 -4.55 -4.29
C LEU A 274 1.62 -5.18 -2.91
N THR A 275 2.72 -5.64 -2.33
CA THR A 275 2.75 -6.03 -0.92
C THR A 275 2.65 -4.78 -0.01
N ARG A 276 2.16 -4.95 1.21
CA ARG A 276 2.10 -3.87 2.22
C ARG A 276 3.49 -3.26 2.44
N ARG A 277 4.51 -4.10 2.56
CA ARG A 277 5.90 -3.67 2.74
C ARG A 277 6.38 -2.72 1.62
N GLU A 278 6.08 -3.04 0.37
CA GLU A 278 6.48 -2.18 -0.76
C GLU A 278 5.72 -0.85 -0.76
N VAL A 279 4.44 -0.85 -0.39
CA VAL A 279 3.66 0.39 -0.27
C VAL A 279 4.22 1.28 0.84
N LEU A 280 4.48 0.71 2.01
CA LEU A 280 5.09 1.45 3.13
C LEU A 280 6.46 2.01 2.77
N ARG A 281 7.31 1.22 2.08
CA ARG A 281 8.62 1.67 1.60
C ARG A 281 8.49 2.89 0.66
N ARG A 282 7.50 2.91 -0.24
CA ARG A 282 7.27 4.04 -1.16
C ARG A 282 6.79 5.28 -0.41
N ILE A 283 5.87 5.11 0.54
CA ILE A 283 5.39 6.21 1.38
C ILE A 283 6.54 6.78 2.21
N GLU A 284 7.32 5.93 2.86
CA GLU A 284 8.46 6.35 3.67
C GLU A 284 9.54 7.05 2.84
N CYS A 285 9.83 6.53 1.65
CA CYS A 285 10.74 7.16 0.69
C CYS A 285 10.30 8.60 0.35
N ALA A 286 9.00 8.82 0.16
CA ALA A 286 8.45 10.14 -0.09
C ALA A 286 8.53 11.05 1.15
N VAL A 287 8.07 10.56 2.30
CA VAL A 287 8.03 11.32 3.57
C VAL A 287 9.42 11.75 4.01
N VAL A 288 10.42 10.84 3.99
CA VAL A 288 11.81 11.15 4.39
C VAL A 288 12.43 12.21 3.48
N GLN A 289 12.07 12.25 2.21
CA GLN A 289 12.56 13.24 1.25
C GLN A 289 11.71 14.51 1.22
N GLY A 290 10.67 14.61 2.06
CA GLY A 290 9.79 15.78 2.13
C GLY A 290 8.87 15.94 0.91
N THR A 291 8.69 14.89 0.11
CA THR A 291 7.83 14.90 -1.07
C THR A 291 6.42 14.46 -0.68
N PRO A 292 5.39 15.29 -0.87
CA PRO A 292 4.01 14.90 -0.60
C PRO A 292 3.59 13.70 -1.45
N ILE A 293 2.86 12.78 -0.82
CA ILE A 293 2.32 11.59 -1.50
C ILE A 293 0.84 11.45 -1.20
N VAL A 294 0.04 11.14 -2.22
CA VAL A 294 -1.39 10.91 -2.13
C VAL A 294 -1.78 9.66 -2.92
N ASN A 295 -2.84 8.98 -2.52
CA ASN A 295 -3.36 7.83 -3.27
C ASN A 295 -4.52 8.26 -4.18
N TYR A 296 -4.78 7.48 -5.24
CA TYR A 296 -5.84 7.77 -6.23
C TYR A 296 -7.20 8.05 -5.56
N GLY A 297 -7.63 7.21 -4.62
CA GLY A 297 -8.92 7.38 -3.97
C GLY A 297 -9.02 8.65 -3.14
N VAL A 298 -7.98 8.95 -2.36
CA VAL A 298 -7.89 10.17 -1.55
C VAL A 298 -7.86 11.41 -2.45
N LEU A 299 -7.05 11.37 -3.53
CA LEU A 299 -6.97 12.45 -4.50
C LEU A 299 -8.32 12.72 -5.18
N ILE A 300 -8.96 11.67 -5.71
CA ILE A 300 -10.24 11.81 -6.42
C ILE A 300 -11.31 12.35 -5.47
N ALA A 301 -11.39 11.84 -4.24
CA ALA A 301 -12.31 12.37 -3.22
C ALA A 301 -12.06 13.86 -2.93
N ALA A 302 -10.80 14.28 -2.85
CA ALA A 302 -10.43 15.67 -2.63
C ALA A 302 -10.82 16.57 -3.81
N LEU A 303 -10.58 16.13 -5.05
CA LEU A 303 -10.90 16.87 -6.26
C LEU A 303 -12.42 17.00 -6.50
N HIS A 304 -13.22 16.05 -6.01
CA HIS A 304 -14.68 16.12 -6.00
C HIS A 304 -15.27 16.86 -4.77
N GLY A 305 -14.42 17.28 -3.81
CA GLY A 305 -14.88 18.01 -2.62
C GLY A 305 -15.54 17.13 -1.55
N ILE A 306 -15.41 15.82 -1.63
CA ILE A 306 -16.05 14.84 -0.73
C ILE A 306 -15.06 14.12 0.19
N LEU A 307 -13.81 14.62 0.28
CA LEU A 307 -12.76 13.95 1.04
C LEU A 307 -13.17 13.74 2.51
N GLU A 308 -13.71 14.77 3.17
CA GLU A 308 -14.10 14.68 4.58
C GLU A 308 -15.11 13.54 4.82
N ARG A 309 -16.09 13.40 3.92
CA ARG A 309 -17.06 12.30 3.96
C ARG A 309 -16.39 10.96 3.71
N ALA A 310 -15.53 10.88 2.71
CA ALA A 310 -14.88 9.64 2.29
C ALA A 310 -13.89 9.07 3.32
N ILE A 311 -13.32 9.92 4.17
CA ILE A 311 -12.42 9.53 5.26
C ILE A 311 -13.10 9.51 6.63
N SER A 312 -14.34 9.93 6.75
CA SER A 312 -15.05 9.99 8.02
C SER A 312 -15.06 8.65 8.79
N PRO A 313 -15.14 7.47 8.14
CA PRO A 313 -15.05 6.19 8.84
C PRO A 313 -13.70 5.94 9.54
N PHE A 314 -12.65 6.71 9.20
CA PHE A 314 -11.27 6.54 9.66
C PHE A 314 -10.76 7.76 10.44
N ILE A 315 -11.64 8.67 10.84
CA ILE A 315 -11.24 9.97 11.39
C ILE A 315 -10.38 9.85 12.65
N ASP A 316 -10.67 8.87 13.49
CA ASP A 316 -9.95 8.63 14.75
C ASP A 316 -8.53 8.12 14.48
N GLU A 317 -8.33 7.32 13.44
CA GLU A 317 -7.02 6.82 13.01
C GLU A 317 -6.16 7.93 12.36
N ILE A 318 -6.80 8.92 11.73
CA ILE A 318 -6.10 10.02 11.05
C ILE A 318 -5.69 11.11 12.04
N LYS A 319 -6.43 11.29 13.13
CA LYS A 319 -6.18 12.33 14.15
C LYS A 319 -5.29 11.88 15.30
N GLY A 320 -5.21 10.56 15.55
CA GLY A 320 -4.35 9.98 16.60
C GLY A 320 -2.93 9.92 16.16
#